data_69fc0bc39e6461197de75294e484872a
#
_entry.id   69fc0bc39e6461197de75294e484872a
#
_cell.length_a   1.000
_cell.length_b   1.000
_cell.length_c   1.000
_cell.angle_alpha   90.00
_cell.angle_beta   90.00
_cell.angle_gamma   90.00
#
_symmetry.space_group_name_H-M   'P 1'
#
loop_
_entity.id
_entity.type
_entity.pdbx_description
1 polymer ?
#
loop_
_entity_poly.entity_id
_entity_poly.type
_entity_poly.pdbx_seq_one_letter_code
_entity_poly.pdbx_strand_id
1 'polypeptide(L)'
;ALSDREFRTRHRGRVVHGANGITPDIQGTGRKGTPLYAQLGGWRNIDNKFFRYTREYPAKHPEINKDFVADDTVLKEFREFLDTNEFSYVSDLETQLLKLEEKVEQEAEESKLAKSLRKLKKEIDQIEEKHWNANAELIKWKLSFSILEKAFGMPTAYAYDVARDPQIEMAREIIAIPEKYDSYFRRMEIGMTDEEAIAARNDTSSHK
;
A
#
# COMPACT_ATOMS: atom_id res chain seq x y z
N ALA A 1 7.96 -2.66 29.38
CA ALA A 1 9.22 -2.17 29.74
C ALA A 1 10.45 -2.93 29.21
N LEU A 2 10.38 -3.47 27.98
CA LEU A 2 11.55 -4.03 27.24
C LEU A 2 12.02 -3.08 26.13
N SER A 3 11.31 -1.95 25.91
CA SER A 3 11.53 -1.02 24.80
C SER A 3 12.77 -0.10 24.97
N ASP A 4 13.39 -0.05 26.15
CA ASP A 4 14.45 0.93 26.46
C ASP A 4 15.84 0.30 26.62
N ARG A 5 16.07 -0.89 26.07
CA ARG A 5 17.42 -1.45 26.08
C ARG A 5 18.26 -0.80 24.99
N GLU A 6 19.26 -0.05 25.42
CA GLU A 6 20.28 0.51 24.56
C GLU A 6 21.40 -0.52 24.32
N PHE A 7 21.78 -0.65 23.07
CA PHE A 7 22.94 -1.45 22.64
C PHE A 7 23.91 -0.54 21.89
N ARG A 8 25.19 -0.89 21.86
CA ARG A 8 26.18 -0.15 21.08
C ARG A 8 26.69 -1.00 19.93
N THR A 9 26.75 -0.41 18.75
CA THR A 9 27.31 -1.09 17.57
C THR A 9 28.83 -1.32 17.75
N ARG A 10 29.31 -2.46 17.25
CA ARG A 10 30.68 -2.92 17.49
C ARG A 10 31.75 -1.98 16.90
N HIS A 11 31.52 -1.38 15.74
CA HIS A 11 32.53 -0.60 15.02
C HIS A 11 32.54 0.89 15.36
N ARG A 12 31.36 1.52 15.51
CA ARG A 12 31.27 2.96 15.76
C ARG A 12 30.67 3.33 17.12
N GLY A 13 30.40 2.36 17.97
CA GLY A 13 29.85 2.60 19.31
C GLY A 13 28.48 3.26 19.33
N ARG A 14 27.80 3.30 18.18
CA ARG A 14 26.51 3.97 18.00
C ARG A 14 25.45 3.30 18.87
N VAL A 15 24.64 4.10 19.57
CA VAL A 15 23.50 3.60 20.33
C VAL A 15 22.41 3.14 19.37
N VAL A 16 21.90 1.94 19.58
CA VAL A 16 20.74 1.37 18.90
C VAL A 16 19.78 0.82 19.93
N HIS A 17 18.50 1.02 19.69
CA HIS A 17 17.44 0.55 20.57
C HIS A 17 16.85 -0.75 20.04
N GLY A 18 16.64 -1.72 20.92
CA GLY A 18 16.08 -3.01 20.52
C GLY A 18 15.17 -3.57 21.60
N ALA A 19 13.91 -3.84 21.22
CA ALA A 19 12.99 -4.61 22.04
C ALA A 19 12.15 -5.57 21.23
N ASN A 20 11.60 -5.12 20.09
CA ASN A 20 10.74 -5.89 19.19
C ASN A 20 11.28 -5.90 17.75
N GLY A 21 12.58 -5.85 17.58
CA GLY A 21 13.25 -5.76 16.30
C GLY A 21 14.25 -4.60 16.24
N ILE A 22 14.85 -4.40 15.08
CA ILE A 22 15.78 -3.30 14.82
C ILE A 22 14.99 -2.11 14.28
N THR A 23 15.04 -0.98 14.98
CA THR A 23 14.50 0.28 14.46
C THR A 23 15.41 0.78 13.33
N PRO A 24 14.91 0.97 12.10
CA PRO A 24 15.74 1.48 11.01
C PRO A 24 16.10 2.95 11.24
N ASP A 25 17.31 3.31 10.87
CA ASP A 25 17.81 4.69 10.97
C ASP A 25 17.11 5.63 9.96
N ILE A 26 16.61 5.08 8.89
CA ILE A 26 15.89 5.80 7.83
C ILE A 26 14.55 5.09 7.64
N GLN A 27 13.48 5.81 7.92
CA GLN A 27 12.14 5.29 7.68
C GLN A 27 11.74 5.51 6.23
N GLY A 28 11.62 4.41 5.49
CA GLY A 28 11.11 4.45 4.12
C GLY A 28 9.58 4.30 4.08
N THR A 29 8.97 4.96 3.12
CA THR A 29 7.55 4.75 2.81
C THR A 29 7.40 3.52 1.92
N GLY A 30 7.05 2.38 2.50
CA GLY A 30 6.64 1.19 1.75
C GLY A 30 5.22 1.33 1.18
N ARG A 31 4.83 0.36 0.34
CA ARG A 31 3.44 0.27 -0.14
C ARG A 31 2.49 0.03 1.04
N LYS A 32 1.57 0.95 1.23
CA LYS A 32 0.56 0.85 2.31
C LYS A 32 -0.67 0.14 1.76
N GLY A 33 -1.07 -0.94 2.40
CA GLY A 33 -2.35 -1.57 2.13
C GLY A 33 -3.50 -0.71 2.64
N THR A 34 -4.63 -0.80 1.95
CA THR A 34 -5.87 -0.10 2.28
C THR A 34 -6.96 -1.12 2.60
N PRO A 35 -8.11 -0.69 3.18
CA PRO A 35 -9.25 -1.58 3.39
C PRO A 35 -9.72 -2.28 2.10
N LEU A 36 -9.81 -1.54 0.98
CA LEU A 36 -10.14 -2.12 -0.32
C LEU A 36 -9.14 -3.20 -0.73
N TYR A 37 -7.85 -2.90 -0.66
CA TYR A 37 -6.78 -3.85 -1.00
C TYR A 37 -6.85 -5.12 -0.11
N ALA A 38 -7.17 -4.95 1.18
CA ALA A 38 -7.35 -6.07 2.10
C ALA A 38 -8.55 -6.95 1.70
N GLN A 39 -9.70 -6.34 1.35
CA GLN A 39 -10.90 -7.07 0.90
C GLN A 39 -10.69 -7.80 -0.42
N LEU A 40 -9.87 -7.27 -1.32
CA LEU A 40 -9.43 -7.96 -2.54
C LEU A 40 -8.51 -9.16 -2.28
N GLY A 41 -8.05 -9.34 -1.05
CA GLY A 41 -7.15 -10.43 -0.67
C GLY A 41 -5.67 -10.06 -0.76
N GLY A 42 -5.34 -8.78 -0.69
CA GLY A 42 -3.96 -8.26 -0.80
C GLY A 42 -3.02 -8.81 0.25
N TRP A 43 -3.49 -9.14 1.44
CA TRP A 43 -2.69 -9.66 2.55
C TRP A 43 -2.84 -11.16 2.79
N ARG A 44 -3.97 -11.60 3.29
CA ARG A 44 -4.23 -13.01 3.65
C ARG A 44 -5.73 -13.28 3.71
N ASN A 45 -6.42 -13.15 2.61
CA ASN A 45 -7.84 -13.53 2.58
C ASN A 45 -8.01 -14.93 2.01
N ILE A 46 -8.93 -15.71 2.58
CA ILE A 46 -9.31 -17.02 2.08
C ILE A 46 -9.90 -16.90 0.66
N ASP A 47 -10.68 -15.85 0.41
CA ASP A 47 -11.22 -15.53 -0.92
C ASP A 47 -10.36 -14.46 -1.61
N ASN A 48 -9.16 -14.85 -2.01
CA ASN A 48 -8.21 -13.96 -2.67
C ASN A 48 -8.60 -13.72 -4.14
N LYS A 49 -9.16 -12.53 -4.44
CA LYS A 49 -9.61 -12.15 -5.79
C LYS A 49 -8.43 -12.04 -6.77
N PHE A 50 -7.29 -11.54 -6.31
CA PHE A 50 -6.06 -11.52 -7.12
C PHE A 50 -5.66 -12.92 -7.55
N PHE A 51 -5.63 -13.89 -6.62
CA PHE A 51 -5.26 -15.26 -6.92
C PHE A 51 -6.24 -15.90 -7.94
N ARG A 52 -7.54 -15.71 -7.75
CA ARG A 52 -8.57 -16.26 -8.63
C ARG A 52 -8.45 -15.72 -10.05
N TYR A 53 -8.27 -14.41 -10.21
CA TYR A 53 -8.09 -13.76 -11.51
C TYR A 53 -6.79 -14.18 -12.18
N THR A 54 -5.67 -14.11 -11.46
CA THR A 54 -4.34 -14.32 -12.05
C THR A 54 -4.01 -15.79 -12.32
N ARG A 55 -4.75 -16.73 -11.72
CA ARG A 55 -4.54 -18.17 -11.94
C ARG A 55 -4.68 -18.59 -13.41
N GLU A 56 -5.64 -18.01 -14.11
CA GLU A 56 -5.95 -18.37 -15.49
C GLU A 56 -5.42 -17.35 -16.51
N TYR A 57 -4.93 -16.22 -16.03
CA TYR A 57 -4.49 -15.13 -16.87
C TYR A 57 -3.39 -15.52 -17.88
N PRO A 58 -2.31 -16.24 -17.50
CA PRO A 58 -1.28 -16.63 -18.44
C PRO A 58 -1.76 -17.58 -19.54
N ALA A 59 -2.75 -18.41 -19.25
CA ALA A 59 -3.31 -19.33 -20.25
C ALA A 59 -4.17 -18.59 -21.30
N LYS A 60 -4.79 -17.47 -20.91
CA LYS A 60 -5.61 -16.63 -21.80
C LYS A 60 -4.75 -15.61 -22.56
N HIS A 61 -3.55 -15.30 -22.08
CA HIS A 61 -2.63 -14.30 -22.60
C HIS A 61 -1.24 -14.91 -22.85
N PRO A 62 -1.09 -15.78 -23.86
CA PRO A 62 0.18 -16.46 -24.14
C PRO A 62 1.28 -15.50 -24.62
N GLU A 63 0.93 -14.27 -25.00
CA GLU A 63 1.85 -13.22 -25.43
C GLU A 63 2.62 -12.55 -24.31
N ILE A 64 2.25 -12.76 -23.04
CA ILE A 64 2.95 -12.12 -21.91
C ILE A 64 4.39 -12.59 -21.81
N ASN A 65 5.27 -11.68 -21.41
CA ASN A 65 6.69 -11.93 -21.21
C ASN A 65 7.13 -11.53 -19.80
N LYS A 66 8.41 -11.72 -19.49
CA LYS A 66 8.97 -11.45 -18.14
C LYS A 66 8.98 -9.96 -17.77
N ASP A 67 8.82 -9.07 -18.73
CA ASP A 67 8.76 -7.61 -18.52
C ASP A 67 7.31 -7.11 -18.38
N PHE A 68 6.34 -8.03 -18.28
CA PHE A 68 4.94 -7.69 -18.18
C PHE A 68 4.66 -6.75 -17.00
N VAL A 69 3.89 -5.72 -17.29
CA VAL A 69 3.36 -4.75 -16.30
C VAL A 69 1.87 -4.56 -16.58
N ALA A 70 1.04 -4.78 -15.58
CA ALA A 70 -0.39 -4.53 -15.69
C ALA A 70 -0.66 -3.03 -15.90
N ASP A 71 -1.36 -2.72 -16.96
CA ASP A 71 -1.81 -1.38 -17.34
C ASP A 71 -3.27 -1.13 -16.95
N ASP A 72 -3.85 -0.05 -17.44
CA ASP A 72 -5.25 0.28 -17.19
C ASP A 72 -6.22 -0.69 -17.87
N THR A 73 -5.81 -1.36 -18.94
CA THR A 73 -6.60 -2.41 -19.60
C THR A 73 -6.77 -3.60 -18.68
N VAL A 74 -5.66 -4.08 -18.12
CA VAL A 74 -5.66 -5.21 -17.15
C VAL A 74 -6.43 -4.85 -15.89
N LEU A 75 -6.30 -3.59 -15.44
CA LEU A 75 -7.06 -3.10 -14.27
C LEU A 75 -8.58 -3.12 -14.55
N LYS A 76 -8.99 -2.71 -15.76
CA LYS A 76 -10.39 -2.74 -16.19
C LYS A 76 -10.92 -4.17 -16.28
N GLU A 77 -10.18 -5.07 -16.91
CA GLU A 77 -10.53 -6.49 -16.99
C GLU A 77 -10.67 -7.13 -15.60
N PHE A 78 -9.79 -6.76 -14.69
CA PHE A 78 -9.88 -7.21 -13.29
C PHE A 78 -11.16 -6.68 -12.61
N ARG A 79 -11.53 -5.43 -12.87
CA ARG A 79 -12.78 -4.86 -12.34
C ARG A 79 -14.01 -5.60 -12.90
N GLU A 80 -14.04 -5.87 -14.20
CA GLU A 80 -15.11 -6.66 -14.84
C GLU A 80 -15.17 -8.09 -14.28
N PHE A 81 -14.01 -8.69 -13.99
CA PHE A 81 -13.96 -9.98 -13.29
C PHE A 81 -14.56 -9.89 -11.88
N LEU A 82 -14.28 -8.83 -11.13
CA LEU A 82 -14.84 -8.62 -9.79
C LEU A 82 -16.37 -8.50 -9.86
N ASP A 83 -16.89 -7.70 -10.79
CA ASP A 83 -18.33 -7.52 -10.99
C ASP A 83 -19.02 -8.85 -11.36
N THR A 84 -18.41 -9.63 -12.26
CA THR A 84 -18.92 -10.95 -12.67
C THR A 84 -18.91 -11.98 -11.51
N ASN A 85 -18.01 -11.81 -10.54
CA ASN A 85 -17.91 -12.67 -9.36
C ASN A 85 -18.60 -12.07 -8.13
N GLU A 86 -19.54 -11.15 -8.33
CA GLU A 86 -20.38 -10.53 -7.29
C GLU A 86 -19.56 -9.92 -6.15
N PHE A 87 -18.34 -9.44 -6.45
CA PHE A 87 -17.56 -8.73 -5.47
C PHE A 87 -18.04 -7.29 -5.37
N SER A 88 -18.45 -6.89 -4.18
CA SER A 88 -18.70 -5.50 -3.84
C SER A 88 -17.73 -5.08 -2.74
N TYR A 89 -17.06 -3.96 -2.93
CA TYR A 89 -16.30 -3.33 -1.87
C TYR A 89 -17.28 -2.67 -0.91
N VAL A 90 -17.27 -3.08 0.33
CA VAL A 90 -18.10 -2.49 1.37
C VAL A 90 -17.20 -1.68 2.30
N SER A 91 -17.34 -0.37 2.26
CA SER A 91 -16.65 0.54 3.16
C SER A 91 -17.27 0.55 4.55
N ASP A 92 -16.53 1.04 5.56
CA ASP A 92 -17.09 1.22 6.90
C ASP A 92 -18.32 2.17 6.88
N LEU A 93 -18.28 3.18 6.02
CA LEU A 93 -19.41 4.11 5.84
C LEU A 93 -20.64 3.40 5.27
N GLU A 94 -20.46 2.57 4.25
CA GLU A 94 -21.55 1.78 3.68
C GLU A 94 -22.11 0.78 4.71
N THR A 95 -21.24 0.14 5.49
CA THR A 95 -21.66 -0.76 6.58
C THR A 95 -22.55 -0.04 7.60
N GLN A 96 -22.24 1.21 7.96
CA GLN A 96 -23.05 1.99 8.88
C GLN A 96 -24.35 2.46 8.22
N LEU A 97 -24.32 2.82 6.94
CA LEU A 97 -25.51 3.19 6.18
C LEU A 97 -26.51 2.03 6.10
N LEU A 98 -26.05 0.83 5.74
CA LEU A 98 -26.89 -0.38 5.67
C LEU A 98 -27.58 -0.68 6.99
N LYS A 99 -26.85 -0.57 8.12
CA LYS A 99 -27.44 -0.71 9.45
C LYS A 99 -28.50 0.35 9.78
N LEU A 100 -28.30 1.55 9.26
CA LEU A 100 -29.27 2.65 9.46
C LEU A 100 -30.50 2.46 8.55
N GLU A 101 -30.31 2.03 7.31
CA GLU A 101 -31.40 1.70 6.38
C GLU A 101 -32.30 0.60 6.97
N GLU A 102 -31.73 -0.49 7.48
CA GLU A 102 -32.47 -1.57 8.14
C GLU A 102 -33.35 -1.07 9.31
N LYS A 103 -32.81 -0.18 10.15
CA LYS A 103 -33.57 0.39 11.25
C LYS A 103 -34.71 1.30 10.77
N VAL A 104 -34.48 2.08 9.75
CA VAL A 104 -35.48 3.00 9.20
C VAL A 104 -36.61 2.24 8.51
N GLU A 105 -36.32 1.16 7.81
CA GLU A 105 -37.35 0.28 7.22
C GLU A 105 -38.25 -0.37 8.28
N GLN A 106 -37.69 -0.67 9.46
CA GLN A 106 -38.46 -1.23 10.56
C GLN A 106 -39.36 -0.19 11.27
N GLU A 107 -38.97 1.09 11.26
CA GLU A 107 -39.64 2.11 12.09
C GLU A 107 -40.51 3.08 11.29
N ALA A 108 -40.31 3.24 9.97
CA ALA A 108 -41.01 4.27 9.19
C ALA A 108 -41.07 3.98 7.69
N GLU A 109 -42.18 3.45 7.20
CA GLU A 109 -42.51 3.46 5.79
C GLU A 109 -42.66 4.89 5.25
N GLU A 110 -41.94 5.24 4.17
CA GLU A 110 -42.01 6.52 3.42
C GLU A 110 -41.65 7.84 4.15
N SER A 111 -40.61 7.87 4.94
CA SER A 111 -40.19 9.10 5.60
C SER A 111 -39.23 9.95 4.72
N LYS A 112 -39.15 11.27 5.02
CA LYS A 112 -38.11 12.18 4.48
C LYS A 112 -36.71 11.60 4.70
N LEU A 113 -36.56 10.72 5.70
CA LEU A 113 -35.34 10.04 6.07
C LEU A 113 -34.90 9.05 5.00
N ALA A 114 -35.80 8.27 4.41
CA ALA A 114 -35.47 7.34 3.31
C ALA A 114 -34.90 8.06 2.08
N LYS A 115 -35.41 9.28 1.76
CA LYS A 115 -34.84 10.10 0.67
C LYS A 115 -33.44 10.61 1.00
N SER A 116 -33.18 10.97 2.25
CA SER A 116 -31.87 11.41 2.72
C SER A 116 -30.86 10.27 2.70
N LEU A 117 -31.26 9.08 3.08
CA LEU A 117 -30.41 7.87 3.02
C LEU A 117 -30.02 7.52 1.58
N ARG A 118 -30.97 7.58 0.63
CA ARG A 118 -30.67 7.36 -0.80
C ARG A 118 -29.68 8.39 -1.36
N LYS A 119 -29.77 9.64 -0.90
CA LYS A 119 -28.79 10.66 -1.29
C LYS A 119 -27.41 10.35 -0.70
N LEU A 120 -27.37 9.99 0.59
CA LEU A 120 -26.13 9.61 1.26
C LEU A 120 -25.47 8.40 0.60
N LYS A 121 -26.26 7.39 0.17
CA LYS A 121 -25.76 6.24 -0.55
C LYS A 121 -25.01 6.64 -1.82
N LYS A 122 -25.59 7.54 -2.62
CA LYS A 122 -24.92 8.04 -3.84
C LYS A 122 -23.62 8.78 -3.54
N GLU A 123 -23.54 9.48 -2.43
CA GLU A 123 -22.30 10.15 -2.01
C GLU A 123 -21.24 9.13 -1.57
N ILE A 124 -21.65 8.04 -0.91
CA ILE A 124 -20.77 6.92 -0.52
C ILE A 124 -20.26 6.20 -1.76
N ASP A 125 -21.12 5.89 -2.75
CA ASP A 125 -20.70 5.27 -4.02
C ASP A 125 -19.61 6.10 -4.72
N GLN A 126 -19.70 7.44 -4.68
CA GLN A 126 -18.65 8.31 -5.22
C GLN A 126 -17.34 8.26 -4.42
N ILE A 127 -17.42 8.07 -3.12
CA ILE A 127 -16.24 7.90 -2.26
C ILE A 127 -15.57 6.56 -2.56
N GLU A 128 -16.34 5.52 -2.79
CA GLU A 128 -15.82 4.20 -3.15
C GLU A 128 -15.12 4.19 -4.50
N GLU A 129 -15.67 4.91 -5.49
CA GLU A 129 -14.98 5.11 -6.77
C GLU A 129 -13.65 5.87 -6.59
N LYS A 130 -13.61 6.87 -5.71
CA LYS A 130 -12.34 7.54 -5.35
C LYS A 130 -11.37 6.59 -4.66
N HIS A 131 -11.86 5.71 -3.79
CA HIS A 131 -11.03 4.68 -3.16
C HIS A 131 -10.45 3.72 -4.19
N TRP A 132 -11.26 3.28 -5.18
CA TRP A 132 -10.79 2.44 -6.27
C TRP A 132 -9.65 3.13 -7.03
N ASN A 133 -9.87 4.36 -7.48
CA ASN A 133 -8.89 5.13 -8.24
C ASN A 133 -7.59 5.40 -7.45
N ALA A 134 -7.72 5.69 -6.15
CA ALA A 134 -6.56 5.87 -5.27
C ALA A 134 -5.75 4.58 -5.06
N ASN A 135 -6.36 3.42 -5.27
CA ASN A 135 -5.69 2.12 -5.15
C ASN A 135 -5.23 1.54 -6.50
N ALA A 136 -5.50 2.20 -7.63
CA ALA A 136 -5.23 1.67 -8.96
C ALA A 136 -3.79 1.20 -9.14
N GLU A 137 -2.80 1.99 -8.73
CA GLU A 137 -1.39 1.64 -8.83
C GLU A 137 -1.00 0.45 -7.92
N LEU A 138 -1.56 0.39 -6.72
CA LEU A 138 -1.34 -0.73 -5.80
C LEU A 138 -1.95 -2.02 -6.35
N ILE A 139 -3.13 -1.94 -6.95
CA ILE A 139 -3.81 -3.07 -7.59
C ILE A 139 -3.02 -3.52 -8.82
N LYS A 140 -2.62 -2.62 -9.71
CA LYS A 140 -1.78 -2.93 -10.90
C LYS A 140 -0.47 -3.58 -10.51
N TRP A 141 0.21 -3.06 -9.48
CA TRP A 141 1.41 -3.70 -8.95
C TRP A 141 1.14 -5.14 -8.50
N LYS A 142 0.06 -5.38 -7.75
CA LYS A 142 -0.27 -6.72 -7.24
C LYS A 142 -0.66 -7.68 -8.36
N LEU A 143 -1.39 -7.19 -9.37
CA LEU A 143 -1.72 -7.96 -10.57
C LEU A 143 -0.45 -8.37 -11.34
N SER A 144 0.44 -7.40 -11.61
CA SER A 144 1.73 -7.67 -12.27
C SER A 144 2.53 -8.73 -11.54
N PHE A 145 2.73 -8.55 -10.23
CA PHE A 145 3.44 -9.50 -9.39
C PHE A 145 2.83 -10.91 -9.47
N SER A 146 1.51 -10.99 -9.30
CA SER A 146 0.81 -12.27 -9.25
C SER A 146 0.74 -12.95 -10.62
N ILE A 147 0.60 -12.21 -11.71
CA ILE A 147 0.63 -12.75 -13.08
C ILE A 147 2.04 -13.28 -13.41
N LEU A 148 3.09 -12.50 -13.12
CA LEU A 148 4.48 -12.93 -13.32
C LEU A 148 4.83 -14.16 -12.48
N GLU A 149 4.33 -14.24 -11.24
CA GLU A 149 4.50 -15.42 -10.39
C GLU A 149 3.88 -16.66 -11.04
N LYS A 150 2.67 -16.56 -11.60
CA LYS A 150 1.97 -17.68 -12.22
C LYS A 150 2.59 -18.09 -13.57
N ALA A 151 3.03 -17.11 -14.36
CA ALA A 151 3.56 -17.36 -15.69
C ALA A 151 5.04 -17.81 -15.68
N PHE A 152 5.87 -17.22 -14.81
CA PHE A 152 7.33 -17.38 -14.86
C PHE A 152 7.95 -17.76 -13.51
N GLY A 153 7.13 -17.91 -12.46
CA GLY A 153 7.57 -18.30 -11.13
C GLY A 153 8.03 -17.12 -10.27
N MET A 154 8.21 -17.42 -8.99
CA MET A 154 8.53 -16.46 -7.94
C MET A 154 9.79 -15.61 -8.20
N PRO A 155 10.91 -16.17 -8.76
CA PRO A 155 12.09 -15.34 -9.04
C PRO A 155 11.81 -14.15 -9.98
N THR A 156 10.96 -14.34 -11.00
CA THR A 156 10.58 -13.26 -11.94
C THR A 156 9.70 -12.23 -11.23
N ALA A 157 8.73 -12.68 -10.42
CA ALA A 157 7.89 -11.79 -9.65
C ALA A 157 8.69 -10.95 -8.64
N TYR A 158 9.66 -11.54 -7.94
CA TYR A 158 10.55 -10.79 -7.06
C TYR A 158 11.46 -9.81 -7.81
N ALA A 159 11.99 -10.19 -8.97
CA ALA A 159 12.78 -9.25 -9.77
C ALA A 159 11.97 -8.02 -10.17
N TYR A 160 10.70 -8.22 -10.56
CA TYR A 160 9.76 -7.14 -10.84
C TYR A 160 9.53 -6.25 -9.62
N ASP A 161 9.29 -6.85 -8.44
CA ASP A 161 9.00 -6.13 -7.20
C ASP A 161 10.19 -5.31 -6.72
N VAL A 162 11.37 -5.93 -6.63
CA VAL A 162 12.63 -5.28 -6.21
C VAL A 162 12.97 -4.09 -7.11
N ALA A 163 12.76 -4.22 -8.43
CA ALA A 163 13.03 -3.13 -9.37
C ALA A 163 12.09 -1.90 -9.20
N ARG A 164 10.98 -2.06 -8.48
CA ARG A 164 9.93 -1.04 -8.30
C ARG A 164 9.59 -0.78 -6.83
N ASP A 165 10.41 -1.27 -5.92
CA ASP A 165 10.22 -1.03 -4.49
C ASP A 165 10.74 0.36 -4.10
N PRO A 166 9.87 1.26 -3.58
CA PRO A 166 10.27 2.62 -3.24
C PRO A 166 11.30 2.68 -2.11
N GLN A 167 11.35 1.67 -1.23
CA GLN A 167 12.36 1.60 -0.17
C GLN A 167 13.72 1.22 -0.75
N ILE A 168 13.75 0.30 -1.71
CA ILE A 168 14.99 -0.08 -2.41
C ILE A 168 15.50 1.08 -3.25
N GLU A 169 14.61 1.80 -3.96
CA GLU A 169 15.01 2.98 -4.72
C GLU A 169 15.61 4.06 -3.84
N MET A 170 14.95 4.37 -2.71
CA MET A 170 15.48 5.31 -1.72
C MET A 170 16.84 4.86 -1.17
N ALA A 171 17.01 3.56 -0.87
CA ALA A 171 18.29 3.02 -0.41
C ALA A 171 19.38 3.17 -1.48
N ARG A 172 19.08 2.89 -2.75
CA ARG A 172 20.01 3.09 -3.87
C ARG A 172 20.46 4.54 -4.01
N GLU A 173 19.52 5.48 -3.95
CA GLU A 173 19.83 6.91 -3.98
C GLU A 173 20.76 7.37 -2.86
N ILE A 174 20.57 6.83 -1.66
CA ILE A 174 21.40 7.16 -0.50
C ILE A 174 22.79 6.58 -0.67
N ILE A 175 22.92 5.33 -1.08
CA ILE A 175 24.20 4.61 -1.20
C ILE A 175 25.01 5.14 -2.41
N ALA A 176 24.34 5.59 -3.47
CA ALA A 176 25.00 6.12 -4.67
C ALA A 176 25.81 7.39 -4.41
N ILE A 177 25.53 8.11 -3.33
CA ILE A 177 26.23 9.36 -2.97
C ILE A 177 26.91 9.18 -1.61
N PRO A 178 28.24 8.93 -1.58
CA PRO A 178 28.98 8.66 -0.33
C PRO A 178 28.77 9.72 0.75
N GLU A 179 28.73 10.99 0.37
CA GLU A 179 28.55 12.10 1.30
C GLU A 179 27.15 12.08 1.92
N LYS A 180 26.13 11.70 1.14
CA LYS A 180 24.74 11.53 1.62
C LYS A 180 24.69 10.37 2.63
N TYR A 181 25.28 9.22 2.28
CA TYR A 181 25.37 8.05 3.15
C TYR A 181 26.07 8.39 4.47
N ASP A 182 27.28 8.99 4.42
CA ASP A 182 28.04 9.39 5.59
C ASP A 182 27.33 10.44 6.45
N SER A 183 26.53 11.30 5.84
CA SER A 183 25.77 12.33 6.56
C SER A 183 24.74 11.73 7.53
N TYR A 184 24.16 10.58 7.20
CA TYR A 184 23.22 9.89 8.09
C TYR A 184 23.95 9.36 9.34
N PHE A 185 25.16 8.80 9.20
CA PHE A 185 25.94 8.34 10.35
C PHE A 185 26.42 9.48 11.23
N ARG A 186 26.85 10.60 10.66
CA ARG A 186 27.25 11.79 11.42
C ARG A 186 26.11 12.38 12.25
N ARG A 187 24.89 12.43 11.73
CA ARG A 187 23.72 12.92 12.47
C ARG A 187 23.42 12.06 13.70
N MET A 188 23.55 10.76 13.57
CA MET A 188 23.29 9.83 14.67
C MET A 188 24.35 9.91 15.77
N GLU A 189 25.60 10.25 15.41
CA GLU A 189 26.68 10.50 16.39
C GLU A 189 26.40 11.76 17.24
N ILE A 190 25.65 12.73 16.72
CA ILE A 190 25.32 14.01 17.41
C ILE A 190 23.98 13.90 18.18
N GLY A 191 23.25 12.79 18.06
CA GLY A 191 21.97 12.58 18.74
C GLY A 191 20.79 13.43 18.21
N MET A 192 20.90 13.94 16.99
CA MET A 192 19.82 14.72 16.33
C MET A 192 18.68 13.78 15.88
N THR A 193 17.45 14.20 16.11
CA THR A 193 16.25 13.56 15.55
C THR A 193 16.10 13.91 14.05
N ASP A 194 15.30 13.10 13.32
CA ASP A 194 15.01 13.39 11.90
C ASP A 194 14.36 14.74 11.69
N GLU A 195 13.54 15.21 12.63
CA GLU A 195 12.89 16.54 12.60
C GLU A 195 13.91 17.68 12.74
N GLU A 196 14.86 17.54 13.64
CA GLU A 196 15.96 18.52 13.82
C GLU A 196 16.88 18.55 12.60
N ALA A 197 17.10 17.39 11.98
CA ALA A 197 17.91 17.28 10.77
C ALA A 197 17.23 17.88 9.53
N ILE A 198 15.90 17.82 9.43
CA ILE A 198 15.09 18.47 8.39
C ILE A 198 15.07 19.99 8.61
N ALA A 199 14.90 20.45 9.85
CA ALA A 199 14.94 21.87 10.20
C ALA A 199 16.30 22.51 9.86
N ALA A 200 17.41 21.84 10.18
CA ALA A 200 18.76 22.32 9.86
C ALA A 200 19.05 22.39 8.34
N ARG A 201 18.36 21.61 7.49
CA ARG A 201 18.47 21.69 6.03
C ARG A 201 17.76 22.91 5.45
N ASN A 202 16.58 23.23 5.99
CA ASN A 202 15.79 24.36 5.52
C ASN A 202 16.46 25.69 5.85
N ASP A 203 17.24 25.74 6.93
CA ASP A 203 17.96 26.94 7.37
C ASP A 203 19.21 27.22 6.48
N THR A 204 19.89 26.17 6.01
CA THR A 204 21.06 26.33 5.11
C THR A 204 20.70 26.62 3.67
N SER A 205 19.45 26.42 3.23
CA SER A 205 19.00 26.78 1.87
C SER A 205 18.49 28.23 1.73
N SER A 206 18.32 28.94 2.85
CA SER A 206 17.86 30.33 2.88
C SER A 206 19.00 31.35 2.79
N HIS A 207 20.26 30.93 2.68
CA HIS A 207 21.43 31.77 2.65
C HIS A 207 22.30 31.63 1.37
N LYS A 208 21.67 31.31 0.24
CA LYS A 208 22.32 31.38 -1.08
C LYS A 208 21.50 32.18 -2.07
#